data_b5acc2e13ea9ed0cbaa397f900fd8b9b
#
_entry.id   b5acc2e13ea9ed0cbaa397f900fd8b9b
#
_cell.length_a   1.000
_cell.length_b   1.000
_cell.length_c   1.000
_cell.angle_alpha   90.00
_cell.angle_beta   90.00
_cell.angle_gamma   90.00
#
_symmetry.space_group_name_H-M   'P 1'
#
loop_
_entity.id
_entity.type
_entity.pdbx_description
1 polymer ?
#
loop_
_entity_poly.entity_id
_entity_poly.type
_entity_poly.pdbx_seq_one_letter_code
_entity_poly.pdbx_strand_id
1 'polypeptide(L)'
;MPTPRQHALLSASSAHRWLACTAAPHFEESFPDGTSSYAEEGTLAHAICELYARKKFTVLSTRKFNSELKKLQARPLYSDEMLRTAEAYVEYLTEKAMQYATPPHVAMEVKVDLTAYVPDGFGTCDCIMIGGDTLHITDYKHGKGVPVSAENNPQMRLYALGALRLYGPIYGDQIKRVSMGICQPRLSQEASEDALSVDDLLAWGESIKPLAKEAYDGPGTFCPGEHCRFCKGKAQCAARAAFFTGFEDFKNLTPANGSREIGKNPCLSDAEVGDLLIQAEGLVQWYKDLQDYATGAMLDGGEIPGWKLVEGRSNRAFTDVDAAVQKLIDAGYDEALIYDRKPKTLSELEKMLGKKTFAELLSECVTKPKGKPTLALASDRREAYCPGAAEFAGASDG
;
A
#
# COMPACT_ATOMS: atom_id res chain seq x y z
N MET A 1 -32.79 -3.09 -7.91
CA MET A 1 -32.03 -1.89 -7.55
C MET A 1 -30.57 -2.31 -7.50
N PRO A 2 -29.62 -1.61 -8.13
CA PRO A 2 -28.22 -1.96 -7.97
C PRO A 2 -27.86 -1.85 -6.49
N THR A 3 -27.05 -2.79 -6.01
CA THR A 3 -26.50 -2.78 -4.65
C THR A 3 -25.80 -1.44 -4.42
N PRO A 4 -25.99 -0.74 -3.29
CA PRO A 4 -25.27 0.49 -3.02
C PRO A 4 -23.76 0.23 -3.14
N ARG A 5 -23.05 1.03 -3.95
CA ARG A 5 -21.60 0.94 -4.05
C ARG A 5 -21.01 1.16 -2.66
N GLN A 6 -20.14 0.26 -2.24
CA GLN A 6 -19.47 0.34 -0.94
C GLN A 6 -18.50 1.54 -0.89
N HIS A 7 -18.01 1.98 -2.05
CA HIS A 7 -17.15 3.14 -2.25
C HIS A 7 -17.72 4.04 -3.35
N ALA A 8 -17.54 5.36 -3.20
CA ALA A 8 -17.84 6.31 -4.27
C ALA A 8 -16.92 6.06 -5.48
N LEU A 9 -17.43 6.30 -6.71
CA LEU A 9 -16.62 6.23 -7.93
C LEU A 9 -15.38 7.12 -7.78
N LEU A 10 -15.59 8.34 -7.31
CA LEU A 10 -14.54 9.31 -6.99
C LEU A 10 -14.29 9.32 -5.48
N SER A 11 -13.67 8.26 -4.94
CA SER A 11 -13.36 8.20 -3.52
C SER A 11 -12.29 9.22 -3.13
N ALA A 12 -12.36 9.76 -1.91
CA ALA A 12 -11.34 10.67 -1.39
C ALA A 12 -9.95 10.03 -1.35
N SER A 13 -9.85 8.74 -0.98
CA SER A 13 -8.58 8.01 -0.92
C SER A 13 -7.92 7.81 -2.29
N SER A 14 -8.67 7.90 -3.39
CA SER A 14 -8.14 7.83 -4.77
C SER A 14 -8.02 9.21 -5.44
N ALA A 15 -8.26 10.30 -4.70
CA ALA A 15 -8.33 11.64 -5.27
C ALA A 15 -7.06 12.06 -6.01
N HIS A 16 -5.88 11.72 -5.49
CA HIS A 16 -4.61 11.99 -6.17
C HIS A 16 -4.55 11.37 -7.57
N ARG A 17 -5.27 10.26 -7.81
CA ARG A 17 -5.29 9.57 -9.09
C ARG A 17 -6.32 10.16 -10.04
N TRP A 18 -7.60 10.30 -9.62
CA TRP A 18 -8.64 10.80 -10.52
C TRP A 18 -8.51 12.31 -10.80
N LEU A 19 -7.86 13.09 -9.93
CA LEU A 19 -7.51 14.48 -10.23
C LEU A 19 -6.40 14.59 -11.28
N ALA A 20 -5.47 13.65 -11.29
CA ALA A 20 -4.37 13.65 -12.25
C ALA A 20 -4.74 12.97 -13.60
N CYS A 21 -5.60 11.95 -13.55
CA CYS A 21 -6.05 11.17 -14.72
C CYS A 21 -7.56 10.98 -14.61
N THR A 22 -8.32 11.88 -15.25
CA THR A 22 -9.79 11.89 -15.16
C THR A 22 -10.44 10.67 -15.82
N ALA A 23 -9.73 9.96 -16.71
CA ALA A 23 -10.18 8.69 -17.26
C ALA A 23 -10.04 7.50 -16.29
N ALA A 24 -9.21 7.62 -15.22
CA ALA A 24 -8.89 6.49 -14.35
C ALA A 24 -10.12 5.84 -13.68
N PRO A 25 -11.11 6.56 -13.13
CA PRO A 25 -12.24 5.94 -12.43
C PRO A 25 -13.02 4.95 -13.32
N HIS A 26 -13.43 5.36 -14.50
CA HIS A 26 -14.18 4.49 -15.42
C HIS A 26 -13.29 3.41 -16.05
N PHE A 27 -12.04 3.72 -16.30
CA PHE A 27 -11.09 2.72 -16.79
C PHE A 27 -10.90 1.59 -15.77
N GLU A 28 -10.79 1.92 -14.48
CA GLU A 28 -10.63 0.95 -13.40
C GLU A 28 -11.86 0.08 -13.15
N GLU A 29 -13.07 0.52 -13.54
CA GLU A 29 -14.30 -0.30 -13.46
C GLU A 29 -14.22 -1.57 -14.33
N SER A 30 -13.40 -1.56 -15.38
CA SER A 30 -13.19 -2.71 -16.28
C SER A 30 -12.28 -3.80 -15.66
N PHE A 31 -11.69 -3.55 -14.51
CA PHE A 31 -10.77 -4.46 -13.84
C PHE A 31 -11.37 -4.99 -12.54
N PRO A 32 -11.10 -6.26 -12.18
CA PRO A 32 -11.61 -6.84 -10.96
C PRO A 32 -11.07 -6.11 -9.73
N ASP A 33 -11.88 -6.04 -8.68
CA ASP A 33 -11.42 -5.59 -7.37
C ASP A 33 -10.47 -6.64 -6.78
N GLY A 34 -9.18 -6.36 -6.84
CA GLY A 34 -8.18 -7.17 -6.16
C GLY A 34 -8.26 -6.91 -4.65
N THR A 35 -8.76 -7.88 -3.88
CA THR A 35 -8.54 -7.89 -2.43
C THR A 35 -7.10 -8.29 -2.18
N SER A 36 -6.24 -7.33 -1.87
CA SER A 36 -4.89 -7.67 -1.44
C SER A 36 -4.91 -7.93 0.08
N SER A 37 -4.15 -8.91 0.54
CA SER A 37 -3.93 -9.14 1.98
C SER A 37 -3.48 -7.87 2.72
N TYR A 38 -2.79 -6.96 2.02
CA TYR A 38 -2.40 -5.65 2.56
C TYR A 38 -3.59 -4.72 2.82
N ALA A 39 -4.62 -4.75 1.97
CA ALA A 39 -5.82 -3.94 2.18
C ALA A 39 -6.64 -4.47 3.37
N GLU A 40 -6.75 -5.79 3.49
CA GLU A 40 -7.41 -6.43 4.63
C GLU A 40 -6.65 -6.21 5.95
N GLU A 41 -5.31 -6.32 5.93
CA GLU A 41 -4.43 -5.97 7.05
C GLU A 41 -4.63 -4.51 7.47
N GLY A 42 -4.65 -3.59 6.50
CA GLY A 42 -4.91 -2.18 6.73
C GLY A 42 -6.27 -1.94 7.39
N THR A 43 -7.34 -2.56 6.90
CA THR A 43 -8.68 -2.45 7.48
C THR A 43 -8.72 -2.94 8.94
N LEU A 44 -8.03 -4.03 9.26
CA LEU A 44 -7.94 -4.53 10.63
C LEU A 44 -7.18 -3.56 11.53
N ALA A 45 -6.07 -3.02 11.05
CA ALA A 45 -5.27 -2.04 11.80
C ALA A 45 -6.06 -0.75 12.08
N HIS A 46 -6.80 -0.22 11.08
CA HIS A 46 -7.70 0.91 11.29
C HIS A 46 -8.75 0.64 12.39
N ALA A 47 -9.39 -0.54 12.38
CA ALA A 47 -10.36 -0.90 13.41
C ALA A 47 -9.76 -0.97 14.81
N ILE A 48 -8.50 -1.39 14.94
CA ILE A 48 -7.77 -1.39 16.23
C ILE A 48 -7.44 0.05 16.64
N CYS A 49 -6.95 0.89 15.72
CA CYS A 49 -6.66 2.30 15.98
C CYS A 49 -7.92 3.07 16.42
N GLU A 50 -9.04 2.87 15.73
CA GLU A 50 -10.35 3.43 16.13
C GLU A 50 -10.72 3.01 17.55
N LEU A 51 -10.61 1.73 17.86
CA LEU A 51 -10.98 1.20 19.18
C LEU A 51 -10.14 1.83 20.30
N TYR A 52 -8.83 1.99 20.08
CA TYR A 52 -7.91 2.64 21.02
C TYR A 52 -8.22 4.15 21.17
N ALA A 53 -8.47 4.84 20.06
CA ALA A 53 -8.83 6.26 20.06
C ALA A 53 -10.18 6.49 20.78
N ARG A 54 -11.18 5.65 20.52
CA ARG A 54 -12.47 5.69 21.25
C ARG A 54 -12.29 5.43 22.75
N LYS A 55 -11.40 4.52 23.13
CA LYS A 55 -11.09 4.28 24.56
C LYS A 55 -10.51 5.53 25.22
N LYS A 56 -9.72 6.31 24.51
CA LYS A 56 -9.07 7.53 25.01
C LYS A 56 -10.02 8.73 25.05
N PHE A 57 -10.78 8.96 23.99
CA PHE A 57 -11.52 10.22 23.78
C PHE A 57 -13.03 10.11 24.00
N THR A 58 -13.56 8.90 24.20
CA THR A 58 -15.01 8.70 24.43
C THR A 58 -15.28 7.85 25.67
N VAL A 59 -16.54 7.80 26.09
CA VAL A 59 -16.96 6.98 27.22
C VAL A 59 -17.10 5.51 26.77
N LEU A 60 -15.96 4.80 26.76
CA LEU A 60 -15.90 3.37 26.45
C LEU A 60 -15.45 2.58 27.68
N SER A 61 -16.32 1.69 28.21
CA SER A 61 -15.99 0.89 29.38
C SER A 61 -14.83 -0.09 29.06
N THR A 62 -13.97 -0.36 30.06
CA THR A 62 -12.84 -1.30 29.90
C THR A 62 -13.31 -2.69 29.50
N ARG A 63 -14.46 -3.17 30.04
CA ARG A 63 -15.04 -4.46 29.67
C ARG A 63 -15.39 -4.52 28.18
N LYS A 64 -16.02 -3.45 27.63
CA LYS A 64 -16.39 -3.38 26.21
C LYS A 64 -15.15 -3.29 25.33
N PHE A 65 -14.19 -2.43 25.69
CA PHE A 65 -12.90 -2.32 25.03
C PHE A 65 -12.20 -3.68 24.90
N ASN A 66 -12.00 -4.39 26.02
CA ASN A 66 -11.32 -5.69 26.02
C ASN A 66 -12.08 -6.74 25.18
N SER A 67 -13.42 -6.71 25.20
CA SER A 67 -14.24 -7.63 24.42
C SER A 67 -14.12 -7.37 22.91
N GLU A 68 -14.11 -6.10 22.48
CA GLU A 68 -13.94 -5.73 21.08
C GLU A 68 -12.51 -6.02 20.62
N LEU A 69 -11.50 -5.68 21.42
CA LEU A 69 -10.10 -5.94 21.10
C LEU A 69 -9.84 -7.44 20.90
N LYS A 70 -10.38 -8.30 21.78
CA LYS A 70 -10.23 -9.76 21.65
C LYS A 70 -10.81 -10.29 20.34
N LYS A 71 -11.90 -9.70 19.84
CA LYS A 71 -12.48 -10.09 18.54
C LYS A 71 -11.57 -9.69 17.38
N LEU A 72 -10.94 -8.51 17.43
CA LEU A 72 -9.99 -8.05 16.41
C LEU A 72 -8.72 -8.88 16.42
N GLN A 73 -8.21 -9.21 17.60
CA GLN A 73 -7.03 -10.08 17.77
C GLN A 73 -7.25 -11.52 17.27
N ALA A 74 -8.48 -11.99 17.24
CA ALA A 74 -8.81 -13.33 16.72
C ALA A 74 -8.83 -13.40 15.17
N ARG A 75 -8.65 -12.28 14.45
CA ARG A 75 -8.66 -12.26 12.98
C ARG A 75 -7.33 -12.77 12.41
N PRO A 76 -7.35 -13.47 11.24
CA PRO A 76 -6.16 -14.14 10.70
C PRO A 76 -4.95 -13.24 10.42
N LEU A 77 -5.19 -11.94 10.10
CA LEU A 77 -4.13 -10.97 9.77
C LEU A 77 -3.66 -10.15 10.97
N TYR A 78 -4.11 -10.49 12.18
CA TYR A 78 -3.69 -9.80 13.40
C TYR A 78 -2.20 -9.99 13.66
N SER A 79 -1.55 -8.93 14.10
CA SER A 79 -0.18 -8.95 14.64
C SER A 79 -0.07 -7.98 15.82
N ASP A 80 0.82 -8.27 16.77
CA ASP A 80 1.07 -7.40 17.92
C ASP A 80 1.66 -6.03 17.51
N GLU A 81 2.20 -5.91 16.31
CA GLU A 81 2.64 -4.64 15.73
C GLU A 81 1.45 -3.66 15.63
N MET A 82 0.24 -4.15 15.34
CA MET A 82 -0.95 -3.31 15.24
C MET A 82 -1.32 -2.62 16.56
N LEU A 83 -1.03 -3.26 17.70
CA LEU A 83 -1.26 -2.63 19.01
C LEU A 83 -0.28 -1.46 19.23
N ARG A 84 1.00 -1.67 18.91
CA ARG A 84 2.02 -0.62 19.04
C ARG A 84 1.72 0.57 18.10
N THR A 85 1.27 0.31 16.87
CA THR A 85 0.91 1.39 15.96
C THR A 85 -0.37 2.11 16.39
N ALA A 86 -1.31 1.43 17.03
CA ALA A 86 -2.51 2.05 17.60
C ALA A 86 -2.17 2.93 18.83
N GLU A 87 -1.23 2.49 19.66
CA GLU A 87 -0.72 3.30 20.78
C GLU A 87 -0.04 4.58 20.27
N ALA A 88 0.85 4.47 19.27
CA ALA A 88 1.50 5.62 18.65
C ALA A 88 0.48 6.58 17.99
N TYR A 89 -0.56 6.05 17.34
CA TYR A 89 -1.64 6.87 16.79
C TYR A 89 -2.38 7.65 17.87
N VAL A 90 -2.75 7.00 18.98
CA VAL A 90 -3.44 7.68 20.11
C VAL A 90 -2.53 8.68 20.83
N GLU A 91 -1.23 8.41 20.89
CA GLU A 91 -0.25 9.36 21.43
C GLU A 91 -0.24 10.64 20.58
N TYR A 92 -0.08 10.52 19.26
CA TYR A 92 -0.18 11.65 18.34
C TYR A 92 -1.50 12.42 18.49
N LEU A 93 -2.64 11.73 18.53
CA LEU A 93 -3.94 12.38 18.73
C LEU A 93 -4.02 13.10 20.08
N THR A 94 -3.41 12.55 21.12
CA THR A 94 -3.37 13.17 22.45
C THR A 94 -2.54 14.43 22.44
N GLU A 95 -1.37 14.40 21.81
CA GLU A 95 -0.51 15.58 21.66
C GLU A 95 -1.23 16.70 20.87
N LYS A 96 -1.96 16.32 19.80
CA LYS A 96 -2.79 17.28 19.06
C LYS A 96 -3.90 17.88 19.91
N ALA A 97 -4.60 17.07 20.68
CA ALA A 97 -5.65 17.56 21.57
C ALA A 97 -5.11 18.52 22.64
N MET A 98 -3.87 18.32 23.10
CA MET A 98 -3.22 19.19 24.10
C MET A 98 -2.75 20.53 23.54
N GLN A 99 -2.68 20.70 22.22
CA GLN A 99 -2.34 21.98 21.59
C GLN A 99 -3.49 23.00 21.64
N TYR A 100 -4.71 22.56 21.92
CA TYR A 100 -5.86 23.43 22.06
C TYR A 100 -5.92 24.05 23.47
N ALA A 101 -6.29 25.31 23.55
CA ALA A 101 -6.43 26.03 24.84
C ALA A 101 -7.51 25.42 25.75
N THR A 102 -8.52 24.80 25.17
CA THR A 102 -9.58 24.05 25.85
C THR A 102 -9.75 22.71 25.15
N PRO A 103 -10.21 21.64 25.84
CA PRO A 103 -10.41 20.35 25.22
C PRO A 103 -11.23 20.47 23.92
N PRO A 104 -10.71 20.00 22.78
CA PRO A 104 -11.43 20.07 21.51
C PRO A 104 -12.60 19.08 21.49
N HIS A 105 -13.58 19.35 20.62
CA HIS A 105 -14.50 18.31 20.19
C HIS A 105 -13.73 17.25 19.37
N VAL A 106 -13.82 15.98 19.74
CA VAL A 106 -13.15 14.88 19.06
C VAL A 106 -14.17 13.86 18.56
N ALA A 107 -14.12 13.55 17.26
CA ALA A 107 -15.01 12.58 16.64
C ALA A 107 -14.18 11.59 15.79
N MET A 108 -14.54 10.30 15.88
CA MET A 108 -13.86 9.19 15.21
C MET A 108 -14.76 8.59 14.13
N GLU A 109 -14.16 8.11 13.03
CA GLU A 109 -14.84 7.41 11.95
C GLU A 109 -16.07 8.19 11.43
N VAL A 110 -15.84 9.49 11.15
CA VAL A 110 -16.92 10.40 10.76
C VAL A 110 -17.14 10.34 9.27
N LYS A 111 -18.33 9.91 8.88
CA LYS A 111 -18.75 9.97 7.47
C LYS A 111 -19.02 11.42 7.07
N VAL A 112 -18.39 11.86 6.00
CA VAL A 112 -18.51 13.22 5.44
C VAL A 112 -19.07 13.17 4.03
N ASP A 113 -19.91 14.15 3.72
CA ASP A 113 -20.51 14.39 2.41
C ASP A 113 -19.62 15.33 1.58
N LEU A 114 -19.20 14.87 0.42
CA LEU A 114 -18.34 15.60 -0.51
C LEU A 114 -19.09 16.10 -1.75
N THR A 115 -20.41 15.90 -1.83
CA THR A 115 -21.21 16.15 -3.04
C THR A 115 -21.22 17.60 -3.51
N ALA A 116 -20.84 18.56 -2.64
CA ALA A 116 -20.66 19.94 -3.03
C ALA A 116 -19.48 20.16 -4.00
N TYR A 117 -18.51 19.26 -4.03
CA TYR A 117 -17.27 19.36 -4.81
C TYR A 117 -17.06 18.16 -5.74
N VAL A 118 -17.53 16.99 -5.36
CA VAL A 118 -17.33 15.72 -6.05
C VAL A 118 -18.67 15.03 -6.25
N PRO A 119 -19.13 14.79 -7.48
CA PRO A 119 -20.42 14.13 -7.72
C PRO A 119 -20.48 12.76 -7.00
N ASP A 120 -21.60 12.51 -6.28
CA ASP A 120 -21.81 11.31 -5.46
C ASP A 120 -20.68 11.00 -4.47
N GLY A 121 -19.86 12.03 -4.15
CA GLY A 121 -18.69 11.88 -3.29
C GLY A 121 -19.04 11.77 -1.82
N PHE A 122 -18.40 10.84 -1.15
CA PHE A 122 -18.42 10.69 0.31
C PHE A 122 -17.10 10.08 0.78
N GLY A 123 -16.85 10.16 2.07
CA GLY A 123 -15.69 9.53 2.68
C GLY A 123 -15.89 9.36 4.19
N THR A 124 -14.93 8.70 4.83
CA THR A 124 -14.89 8.56 6.28
C THR A 124 -13.56 9.10 6.78
N CYS A 125 -13.62 10.06 7.72
CA CYS A 125 -12.45 10.61 8.37
C CYS A 125 -12.15 9.79 9.62
N ASP A 126 -10.92 9.32 9.78
CA ASP A 126 -10.52 8.51 10.94
C ASP A 126 -10.66 9.31 12.25
N CYS A 127 -10.19 10.56 12.25
CA CYS A 127 -10.36 11.47 13.39
C CYS A 127 -10.55 12.92 12.95
N ILE A 128 -11.50 13.59 13.59
CA ILE A 128 -11.74 15.04 13.48
C ILE A 128 -11.61 15.65 14.86
N MET A 129 -10.86 16.75 14.99
CA MET A 129 -10.78 17.56 16.19
C MET A 129 -11.15 19.00 15.87
N ILE A 130 -12.00 19.64 16.70
CA ILE A 130 -12.40 21.03 16.52
C ILE A 130 -12.26 21.76 17.85
N GLY A 131 -11.51 22.86 17.85
CA GLY A 131 -11.34 23.68 19.03
C GLY A 131 -10.78 25.06 18.63
N GLY A 132 -11.19 26.09 19.36
CA GLY A 132 -10.82 27.47 19.01
C GLY A 132 -11.24 27.82 17.58
N ASP A 133 -10.29 28.24 16.77
CA ASP A 133 -10.47 28.59 15.36
C ASP A 133 -10.00 27.48 14.38
N THR A 134 -9.63 26.32 14.90
CA THR A 134 -8.95 25.28 14.10
C THR A 134 -9.75 23.99 14.05
N LEU A 135 -9.93 23.48 12.82
CA LEU A 135 -10.38 22.13 12.52
C LEU A 135 -9.16 21.29 12.12
N HIS A 136 -8.94 20.16 12.79
CA HIS A 136 -7.85 19.21 12.48
C HIS A 136 -8.43 17.88 12.01
N ILE A 137 -7.89 17.37 10.92
CA ILE A 137 -8.19 16.03 10.37
C ILE A 137 -6.97 15.15 10.52
N THR A 138 -7.14 13.96 11.06
CA THR A 138 -6.08 12.95 11.08
C THR A 138 -6.51 11.71 10.31
N ASP A 139 -5.60 11.18 9.50
CA ASP A 139 -5.74 9.92 8.76
C ASP A 139 -4.61 8.97 9.17
N TYR A 140 -4.96 7.74 9.51
CA TYR A 140 -4.02 6.69 9.84
C TYR A 140 -3.64 5.88 8.60
N LYS A 141 -2.36 5.60 8.42
CA LYS A 141 -1.85 4.76 7.33
C LYS A 141 -1.05 3.59 7.89
N HIS A 142 -1.51 2.36 7.61
CA HIS A 142 -0.84 1.14 8.10
C HIS A 142 0.31 0.67 7.20
N GLY A 143 0.32 1.07 5.93
CA GLY A 143 1.33 0.65 4.95
C GLY A 143 2.75 1.05 5.32
N LYS A 144 3.74 0.20 4.99
CA LYS A 144 5.18 0.44 5.21
C LYS A 144 5.99 0.56 3.91
N GLY A 145 5.32 0.52 2.76
CA GLY A 145 6.01 0.49 1.46
C GLY A 145 6.15 1.86 0.79
N VAL A 146 5.25 2.80 1.08
CA VAL A 146 5.23 4.12 0.45
C VAL A 146 4.91 5.17 1.50
N PRO A 147 5.78 6.17 1.70
CA PRO A 147 5.47 7.31 2.55
C PRO A 147 4.29 8.10 1.97
N VAL A 148 3.37 8.54 2.84
CA VAL A 148 2.25 9.39 2.46
C VAL A 148 2.40 10.73 3.16
N SER A 149 2.50 11.81 2.37
CA SER A 149 2.58 13.18 2.89
C SER A 149 1.19 13.77 3.07
N ALA A 150 1.01 14.57 4.11
CA ALA A 150 -0.16 15.43 4.29
C ALA A 150 -0.08 16.70 3.41
N GLU A 151 1.14 17.09 3.01
CA GLU A 151 1.37 18.30 2.23
C GLU A 151 0.65 18.22 0.88
N ASN A 152 -0.21 19.19 0.61
CA ASN A 152 -1.04 19.27 -0.59
C ASN A 152 -1.88 17.99 -0.87
N ASN A 153 -2.14 17.17 0.12
CA ASN A 153 -2.82 15.88 -0.05
C ASN A 153 -4.30 16.06 -0.35
N PRO A 154 -4.80 15.65 -1.54
CA PRO A 154 -6.18 15.88 -1.93
C PRO A 154 -7.19 15.04 -1.11
N GLN A 155 -6.82 13.87 -0.60
CA GLN A 155 -7.67 13.09 0.31
C GLN A 155 -7.95 13.89 1.58
N MET A 156 -6.90 14.45 2.18
CA MET A 156 -7.00 15.21 3.41
C MET A 156 -7.80 16.50 3.21
N ARG A 157 -7.57 17.20 2.09
CA ARG A 157 -8.33 18.40 1.73
C ARG A 157 -9.82 18.10 1.50
N LEU A 158 -10.16 17.02 0.83
CA LEU A 158 -11.55 16.60 0.65
C LEU A 158 -12.21 16.26 1.98
N TYR A 159 -11.53 15.53 2.86
CA TYR A 159 -12.06 15.26 4.20
C TYR A 159 -12.28 16.56 4.99
N ALA A 160 -11.37 17.50 4.91
CA ALA A 160 -11.50 18.80 5.56
C ALA A 160 -12.70 19.59 5.02
N LEU A 161 -12.92 19.63 3.71
CA LEU A 161 -14.10 20.25 3.08
C LEU A 161 -15.41 19.61 3.58
N GLY A 162 -15.46 18.27 3.61
CA GLY A 162 -16.62 17.56 4.12
C GLY A 162 -16.88 17.79 5.61
N ALA A 163 -15.81 17.87 6.41
CA ALA A 163 -15.91 18.19 7.83
C ALA A 163 -16.36 19.64 8.08
N LEU A 164 -15.84 20.62 7.34
CA LEU A 164 -16.33 22.00 7.40
C LEU A 164 -17.82 22.10 7.08
N ARG A 165 -18.28 21.37 6.06
CA ARG A 165 -19.71 21.33 5.72
C ARG A 165 -20.56 20.71 6.82
N LEU A 166 -20.09 19.63 7.43
CA LEU A 166 -20.80 18.91 8.49
C LEU A 166 -20.91 19.75 9.76
N TYR A 167 -19.84 20.40 10.16
CA TYR A 167 -19.73 21.13 11.43
C TYR A 167 -20.01 22.63 11.29
N GLY A 168 -20.05 23.17 10.08
CA GLY A 168 -20.36 24.57 9.82
C GLY A 168 -21.64 25.08 10.49
N PRO A 169 -22.76 24.33 10.51
CA PRO A 169 -23.97 24.73 11.23
C PRO A 169 -23.79 24.93 12.74
N ILE A 170 -22.77 24.31 13.33
CA ILE A 170 -22.48 24.38 14.78
C ILE A 170 -21.47 25.47 15.09
N TYR A 171 -20.37 25.52 14.31
CA TYR A 171 -19.24 26.39 14.60
C TYR A 171 -19.24 27.69 13.77
N GLY A 172 -20.01 27.72 12.66
CA GLY A 172 -20.12 28.90 11.79
C GLY A 172 -18.75 29.39 11.32
N ASP A 173 -18.58 30.73 11.37
CA ASP A 173 -17.35 31.40 10.96
C ASP A 173 -16.22 31.33 12.00
N GLN A 174 -16.38 30.59 13.09
CA GLN A 174 -15.33 30.46 14.10
C GLN A 174 -14.09 29.74 13.56
N ILE A 175 -14.29 28.71 12.73
CA ILE A 175 -13.17 27.97 12.13
C ILE A 175 -12.54 28.83 11.04
N LYS A 176 -11.26 29.17 11.21
CA LYS A 176 -10.46 29.95 10.25
C LYS A 176 -9.33 29.17 9.62
N ARG A 177 -8.89 28.12 10.31
CA ARG A 177 -7.74 27.31 9.93
C ARG A 177 -8.12 25.84 9.86
N VAL A 178 -7.57 25.15 8.87
CA VAL A 178 -7.62 23.70 8.75
C VAL A 178 -6.21 23.16 8.89
N SER A 179 -6.04 22.18 9.73
CA SER A 179 -4.81 21.40 9.90
C SER A 179 -5.07 19.94 9.56
N MET A 180 -4.14 19.29 8.92
CA MET A 180 -4.25 17.92 8.45
C MET A 180 -3.02 17.14 8.87
N GLY A 181 -3.19 15.91 9.35
CA GLY A 181 -2.11 15.04 9.76
C GLY A 181 -2.26 13.63 9.20
N ILE A 182 -1.18 13.04 8.70
CA ILE A 182 -1.11 11.64 8.33
C ILE A 182 -0.15 10.94 9.28
N CYS A 183 -0.69 10.00 10.04
CA CYS A 183 0.05 9.18 11.00
C CYS A 183 0.35 7.81 10.38
N GLN A 184 1.64 7.56 10.10
CA GLN A 184 2.12 6.31 9.49
C GLN A 184 3.21 5.66 10.35
N PRO A 185 2.87 5.08 11.52
CA PRO A 185 3.85 4.70 12.56
C PRO A 185 4.81 3.57 12.15
N ARG A 186 4.49 2.81 11.08
CA ARG A 186 5.38 1.76 10.55
C ARG A 186 6.54 2.31 9.72
N LEU A 187 6.50 3.59 9.33
CA LEU A 187 7.55 4.26 8.55
C LEU A 187 8.21 5.39 9.30
N SER A 188 7.46 6.18 10.08
CA SER A 188 7.97 7.32 10.82
C SER A 188 7.27 7.43 12.16
N GLN A 189 8.01 7.86 13.19
CA GLN A 189 7.45 8.22 14.49
C GLN A 189 6.75 9.58 14.44
N GLU A 190 7.18 10.47 13.53
CA GLU A 190 6.57 11.77 13.33
C GLU A 190 5.48 11.68 12.25
N ALA A 191 4.32 12.27 12.52
CA ALA A 191 3.26 12.42 11.54
C ALA A 191 3.62 13.50 10.52
N SER A 192 3.24 13.29 9.26
CA SER A 192 3.30 14.35 8.25
C SER A 192 2.14 15.32 8.44
N GLU A 193 2.39 16.61 8.42
CA GLU A 193 1.38 17.64 8.67
C GLU A 193 1.35 18.70 7.58
N ASP A 194 0.15 19.26 7.35
CA ASP A 194 -0.12 20.40 6.48
C ASP A 194 -1.20 21.28 7.12
N ALA A 195 -1.20 22.57 6.80
CA ALA A 195 -2.22 23.49 7.27
C ALA A 195 -2.43 24.62 6.28
N LEU A 196 -3.69 25.05 6.15
CA LEU A 196 -4.07 26.19 5.31
C LEU A 196 -5.26 26.93 5.91
N SER A 197 -5.56 28.12 5.35
CA SER A 197 -6.76 28.85 5.72
C SER A 197 -8.02 28.15 5.18
N VAL A 198 -9.17 28.40 5.80
CA VAL A 198 -10.46 27.91 5.29
C VAL A 198 -10.71 28.49 3.88
N ASP A 199 -10.37 29.75 3.63
CA ASP A 199 -10.56 30.39 2.32
C ASP A 199 -9.75 29.71 1.23
N ASP A 200 -8.47 29.38 1.49
CA ASP A 200 -7.63 28.65 0.53
C ASP A 200 -8.16 27.24 0.28
N LEU A 201 -8.66 26.55 1.31
CA LEU A 201 -9.27 25.24 1.16
C LEU A 201 -10.55 25.29 0.32
N LEU A 202 -11.42 26.28 0.55
CA LEU A 202 -12.63 26.47 -0.24
C LEU A 202 -12.29 26.80 -1.70
N ALA A 203 -11.31 27.68 -1.94
CA ALA A 203 -10.83 28.01 -3.28
C ALA A 203 -10.29 26.78 -4.01
N TRP A 204 -9.52 25.93 -3.31
CA TRP A 204 -9.08 24.65 -3.86
C TRP A 204 -10.26 23.74 -4.18
N GLY A 205 -11.26 23.63 -3.30
CA GLY A 205 -12.47 22.85 -3.51
C GLY A 205 -13.22 23.26 -4.78
N GLU A 206 -13.35 24.57 -5.02
CA GLU A 206 -13.95 25.08 -6.27
C GLU A 206 -13.10 24.73 -7.50
N SER A 207 -11.78 24.77 -7.39
CA SER A 207 -10.86 24.51 -8.51
C SER A 207 -10.90 23.08 -9.01
N ILE A 208 -11.25 22.11 -8.17
CA ILE A 208 -11.29 20.69 -8.55
C ILE A 208 -12.62 20.25 -9.16
N LYS A 209 -13.70 21.03 -9.03
CA LYS A 209 -15.04 20.66 -9.53
C LYS A 209 -15.06 20.30 -11.01
N PRO A 210 -14.39 21.04 -11.93
CA PRO A 210 -14.36 20.67 -13.34
C PRO A 210 -13.72 19.30 -13.57
N LEU A 211 -12.60 19.02 -12.91
CA LEU A 211 -11.91 17.72 -13.01
C LEU A 211 -12.76 16.59 -12.41
N ALA A 212 -13.39 16.83 -11.27
CA ALA A 212 -14.28 15.86 -10.65
C ALA A 212 -15.50 15.55 -11.54
N LYS A 213 -16.06 16.60 -12.20
CA LYS A 213 -17.14 16.42 -13.16
C LYS A 213 -16.68 15.61 -14.39
N GLU A 214 -15.55 15.94 -14.98
CA GLU A 214 -14.97 15.21 -16.11
C GLU A 214 -14.72 13.74 -15.76
N ALA A 215 -14.14 13.50 -14.57
CA ALA A 215 -13.84 12.16 -14.11
C ALA A 215 -15.10 11.33 -13.78
N TYR A 216 -16.20 12.00 -13.39
CA TYR A 216 -17.47 11.36 -13.06
C TYR A 216 -18.31 11.05 -14.31
N ASP A 217 -18.40 12.01 -15.24
CA ASP A 217 -19.21 11.88 -16.45
C ASP A 217 -18.55 10.95 -17.48
N GLY A 218 -17.20 10.82 -17.47
CA GLY A 218 -16.41 10.08 -18.44
C GLY A 218 -16.51 10.61 -19.87
N PRO A 219 -15.72 10.07 -20.77
CA PRO A 219 -14.66 9.08 -20.60
C PRO A 219 -13.40 9.61 -19.90
N GLY A 220 -13.29 10.93 -19.70
CA GLY A 220 -12.13 11.60 -19.10
C GLY A 220 -10.86 11.57 -19.97
N THR A 221 -9.80 12.12 -19.44
CA THR A 221 -8.49 12.25 -20.13
C THR A 221 -7.48 11.32 -19.48
N PHE A 222 -6.81 10.47 -20.28
CA PHE A 222 -5.70 9.66 -19.82
C PHE A 222 -4.44 10.53 -19.66
N CYS A 223 -3.89 10.53 -18.46
CA CYS A 223 -2.67 11.27 -18.13
C CYS A 223 -1.72 10.35 -17.34
N PRO A 224 -0.69 9.75 -17.97
CA PRO A 224 0.27 8.91 -17.27
C PRO A 224 1.14 9.70 -16.31
N GLY A 225 1.44 9.08 -15.15
CA GLY A 225 2.27 9.69 -14.10
C GLY A 225 2.48 8.74 -12.91
N GLU A 226 3.03 9.25 -11.80
CA GLU A 226 3.30 8.47 -10.59
C GLU A 226 2.04 7.81 -10.00
N HIS A 227 0.91 8.47 -10.10
CA HIS A 227 -0.39 7.95 -9.66
C HIS A 227 -0.80 6.66 -10.36
N CYS A 228 -0.25 6.34 -11.55
CA CYS A 228 -0.47 5.08 -12.24
C CYS A 228 -0.04 3.86 -11.44
N ARG A 229 0.88 4.02 -10.47
CA ARG A 229 1.31 2.94 -9.57
C ARG A 229 0.13 2.27 -8.86
N PHE A 230 -0.90 3.03 -8.53
CA PHE A 230 -2.07 2.58 -7.79
C PHE A 230 -3.29 2.32 -8.69
N CYS A 231 -3.16 2.47 -10.00
CA CYS A 231 -4.24 2.21 -10.96
C CYS A 231 -4.42 0.70 -11.18
N LYS A 232 -5.66 0.19 -11.13
CA LYS A 232 -5.96 -1.23 -11.39
C LYS A 232 -5.57 -1.65 -12.80
N GLY A 233 -5.78 -0.79 -13.78
CA GLY A 233 -5.48 -1.04 -15.18
C GLY A 233 -4.05 -0.69 -15.62
N LYS A 234 -3.15 -0.42 -14.68
CA LYS A 234 -1.79 0.10 -14.93
C LYS A 234 -0.95 -0.70 -15.93
N ALA A 235 -1.11 -2.02 -15.97
CA ALA A 235 -0.37 -2.90 -16.89
C ALA A 235 -0.95 -2.87 -18.32
N GLN A 236 -2.25 -2.63 -18.47
CA GLN A 236 -2.96 -2.69 -19.75
C GLN A 236 -3.28 -1.31 -20.31
N CYS A 237 -2.87 -0.23 -19.65
CA CYS A 237 -3.14 1.14 -20.08
C CYS A 237 -2.30 1.50 -21.30
N ALA A 238 -2.96 1.69 -22.46
CA ALA A 238 -2.31 2.08 -23.70
C ALA A 238 -1.62 3.44 -23.61
N ALA A 239 -2.22 4.41 -22.90
CA ALA A 239 -1.62 5.73 -22.69
C ALA A 239 -0.32 5.63 -21.88
N ARG A 240 -0.30 4.80 -20.81
CA ARG A 240 0.91 4.54 -20.03
C ARG A 240 1.98 3.83 -20.87
N ALA A 241 1.58 2.85 -21.68
CA ALA A 241 2.49 2.17 -22.59
C ALA A 241 3.09 3.17 -23.61
N ALA A 242 2.27 4.02 -24.23
CA ALA A 242 2.75 5.04 -25.16
C ALA A 242 3.72 6.03 -24.49
N PHE A 243 3.44 6.44 -23.24
CA PHE A 243 4.33 7.30 -22.46
C PHE A 243 5.71 6.68 -22.26
N PHE A 244 5.80 5.39 -21.92
CA PHE A 244 7.07 4.72 -21.70
C PHE A 244 7.74 4.16 -22.96
N THR A 245 7.03 4.04 -24.10
CA THR A 245 7.59 3.57 -25.37
C THR A 245 7.82 4.70 -26.38
N GLY A 246 7.30 5.89 -26.08
CA GLY A 246 7.53 7.10 -26.88
C GLY A 246 8.93 7.67 -26.69
N PHE A 247 9.96 6.86 -26.90
CA PHE A 247 11.38 7.19 -26.69
C PHE A 247 11.96 8.30 -27.58
N GLU A 248 11.13 9.13 -28.17
CA GLU A 248 11.63 10.23 -29.01
C GLU A 248 12.53 11.19 -28.24
N ASP A 249 12.21 11.45 -26.97
CA ASP A 249 13.06 12.26 -26.08
C ASP A 249 14.36 11.56 -25.71
N PHE A 250 14.36 10.22 -25.61
CA PHE A 250 15.59 9.43 -25.41
C PHE A 250 16.53 9.47 -26.61
N LYS A 251 16.02 9.60 -27.83
CA LYS A 251 16.84 9.75 -29.05
C LYS A 251 17.71 11.00 -28.99
N ASN A 252 17.27 12.04 -28.30
CA ASN A 252 18.01 13.27 -28.11
C ASN A 252 19.03 13.21 -26.96
N LEU A 253 18.87 12.26 -26.02
CA LEU A 253 19.74 12.09 -24.86
C LEU A 253 20.80 11.01 -25.06
N THR A 254 20.58 10.04 -25.97
CA THR A 254 21.52 8.93 -26.18
C THR A 254 22.47 9.21 -27.35
N PRO A 255 23.79 9.10 -27.16
CA PRO A 255 24.79 9.28 -28.24
C PRO A 255 24.60 8.33 -29.43
N ALA A 256 23.90 7.20 -29.24
CA ALA A 256 23.70 6.15 -30.24
C ALA A 256 22.82 6.56 -31.43
N ASN A 257 22.05 7.65 -31.34
CA ASN A 257 21.05 8.02 -32.35
C ASN A 257 21.45 9.17 -33.29
N GLY A 258 22.72 9.56 -33.30
CA GLY A 258 23.24 10.48 -34.31
C GLY A 258 22.82 11.96 -34.20
N SER A 259 22.01 12.31 -33.19
CA SER A 259 21.59 13.69 -32.95
C SER A 259 22.58 14.53 -32.14
N ARG A 260 23.62 13.90 -31.54
CA ARG A 260 24.76 14.58 -30.92
C ARG A 260 26.00 14.44 -31.80
N GLU A 261 26.76 15.52 -31.93
CA GLU A 261 28.13 15.46 -32.44
C GLU A 261 29.01 14.70 -31.44
N ILE A 262 29.04 13.37 -31.57
CA ILE A 262 29.76 12.43 -30.68
C ILE A 262 31.26 12.79 -30.57
N GLY A 263 31.77 13.58 -31.50
CA GLY A 263 33.19 14.01 -31.50
C GLY A 263 33.56 15.08 -30.48
N LYS A 264 32.62 15.82 -29.89
CA LYS A 264 32.91 16.92 -28.97
C LYS A 264 32.69 16.58 -27.48
N ASN A 265 31.75 15.71 -27.16
CA ASN A 265 31.54 15.23 -25.80
C ASN A 265 30.86 13.85 -25.82
N PRO A 266 31.63 12.75 -25.78
CA PRO A 266 31.06 11.40 -25.87
C PRO A 266 30.41 10.93 -24.57
N CYS A 267 30.61 11.65 -23.45
CA CYS A 267 30.06 11.27 -22.13
C CYS A 267 28.80 12.06 -21.78
N LEU A 268 27.89 11.41 -21.06
CA LEU A 268 26.76 12.09 -20.41
C LEU A 268 27.30 12.99 -19.30
N SER A 269 26.69 14.16 -19.13
CA SER A 269 26.88 14.97 -17.93
C SER A 269 26.13 14.34 -16.74
N ASP A 270 26.51 14.68 -15.53
CA ASP A 270 25.82 14.22 -14.31
C ASP A 270 24.34 14.64 -14.29
N ALA A 271 24.00 15.81 -14.85
CA ALA A 271 22.62 16.25 -14.99
C ALA A 271 21.83 15.33 -15.91
N GLU A 272 22.37 14.97 -17.09
CA GLU A 272 21.73 14.05 -18.03
C GLU A 272 21.59 12.64 -17.43
N VAL A 273 22.57 12.19 -16.67
CA VAL A 273 22.48 10.92 -15.91
C VAL A 273 21.36 10.99 -14.88
N GLY A 274 21.23 12.11 -14.15
CA GLY A 274 20.13 12.33 -13.20
C GLY A 274 18.76 12.29 -13.86
N ASP A 275 18.57 12.99 -14.97
CA ASP A 275 17.32 13.00 -15.72
C ASP A 275 16.97 11.61 -16.27
N LEU A 276 17.96 10.87 -16.80
CA LEU A 276 17.79 9.50 -17.27
C LEU A 276 17.42 8.54 -16.14
N LEU A 277 18.00 8.68 -14.96
CA LEU A 277 17.67 7.85 -13.80
C LEU A 277 16.22 8.06 -13.37
N ILE A 278 15.75 9.32 -13.31
CA ILE A 278 14.35 9.64 -12.97
C ILE A 278 13.39 9.02 -14.01
N GLN A 279 13.67 9.16 -15.30
CA GLN A 279 12.84 8.58 -16.36
C GLN A 279 12.88 7.04 -16.34
N ALA A 280 14.06 6.45 -16.11
CA ALA A 280 14.23 5.01 -16.07
C ALA A 280 13.53 4.36 -14.86
N GLU A 281 13.39 5.05 -13.73
CA GLU A 281 12.66 4.53 -12.56
C GLU A 281 11.19 4.21 -12.92
N GLY A 282 10.51 5.12 -13.61
CA GLY A 282 9.15 4.90 -14.09
C GLY A 282 9.04 3.74 -15.08
N LEU A 283 10.01 3.61 -15.99
CA LEU A 283 10.11 2.51 -16.94
C LEU A 283 10.31 1.16 -16.24
N VAL A 284 11.21 1.10 -15.26
CA VAL A 284 11.46 -0.12 -14.46
C VAL A 284 10.21 -0.52 -13.67
N GLN A 285 9.48 0.44 -13.11
CA GLN A 285 8.23 0.15 -12.41
C GLN A 285 7.14 -0.34 -13.37
N TRP A 286 7.02 0.26 -14.56
CA TRP A 286 6.09 -0.21 -15.58
C TRP A 286 6.42 -1.64 -16.05
N TYR A 287 7.69 -1.95 -16.26
CA TYR A 287 8.13 -3.31 -16.60
C TYR A 287 7.73 -4.34 -15.53
N LYS A 288 7.89 -4.01 -14.25
CA LYS A 288 7.41 -4.87 -13.14
C LYS A 288 5.90 -5.07 -13.18
N ASP A 289 5.13 -4.01 -13.43
CA ASP A 289 3.68 -4.09 -13.54
C ASP A 289 3.24 -5.01 -14.70
N LEU A 290 3.97 -4.99 -15.81
CA LEU A 290 3.74 -5.92 -16.94
C LEU A 290 4.06 -7.37 -16.55
N GLN A 291 5.15 -7.61 -15.81
CA GLN A 291 5.51 -8.94 -15.34
C GLN A 291 4.47 -9.50 -14.36
N ASP A 292 4.01 -8.67 -13.42
CA ASP A 292 2.98 -9.05 -12.45
C ASP A 292 1.66 -9.39 -13.16
N TYR A 293 1.24 -8.55 -14.11
CA TYR A 293 0.07 -8.80 -14.94
C TYR A 293 0.19 -10.13 -15.72
N ALA A 294 1.31 -10.31 -16.44
CA ALA A 294 1.54 -11.51 -17.24
C ALA A 294 1.54 -12.78 -16.37
N THR A 295 2.15 -12.69 -15.19
CA THR A 295 2.17 -13.78 -14.21
C THR A 295 0.74 -14.12 -13.75
N GLY A 296 -0.04 -13.12 -13.38
CA GLY A 296 -1.43 -13.31 -12.96
C GLY A 296 -2.29 -13.92 -14.06
N ALA A 297 -2.24 -13.36 -15.27
CA ALA A 297 -3.01 -13.84 -16.41
C ALA A 297 -2.67 -15.31 -16.75
N MET A 298 -1.39 -15.71 -16.66
CA MET A 298 -0.97 -17.09 -16.91
C MET A 298 -1.34 -18.04 -15.78
N LEU A 299 -1.40 -17.60 -14.52
CA LEU A 299 -1.92 -18.38 -13.40
C LEU A 299 -3.42 -18.65 -13.56
N ASP A 300 -4.16 -17.71 -14.13
CA ASP A 300 -5.59 -17.84 -14.46
C ASP A 300 -5.85 -18.64 -15.75
N GLY A 301 -4.80 -19.24 -16.35
CA GLY A 301 -4.89 -20.08 -17.53
C GLY A 301 -4.80 -19.35 -18.87
N GLY A 302 -4.53 -18.05 -18.87
CA GLY A 302 -4.26 -17.26 -20.08
C GLY A 302 -2.88 -17.54 -20.67
N GLU A 303 -2.66 -17.11 -21.92
CA GLU A 303 -1.37 -17.21 -22.60
C GLU A 303 -0.80 -15.82 -22.92
N ILE A 304 0.48 -15.64 -22.60
CA ILE A 304 1.26 -14.48 -23.03
C ILE A 304 2.30 -14.96 -24.02
N PRO A 305 2.19 -14.58 -25.31
CA PRO A 305 3.09 -15.04 -26.35
C PRO A 305 4.57 -14.78 -26.01
N GLY A 306 5.40 -15.82 -26.12
CA GLY A 306 6.83 -15.73 -25.81
C GLY A 306 7.21 -15.92 -24.34
N TRP A 307 6.24 -16.09 -23.42
CA TRP A 307 6.48 -16.25 -22.00
C TRP A 307 5.86 -17.54 -21.45
N LYS A 308 6.42 -18.04 -20.35
CA LYS A 308 5.87 -19.18 -19.61
C LYS A 308 6.13 -19.05 -18.12
N LEU A 309 5.27 -19.62 -17.29
CA LEU A 309 5.51 -19.79 -15.86
C LEU A 309 6.43 -21.00 -15.63
N VAL A 310 7.35 -20.83 -14.70
CA VAL A 310 8.22 -21.91 -14.22
C VAL A 310 8.26 -21.85 -12.69
N GLU A 311 8.61 -22.99 -12.06
CA GLU A 311 8.85 -22.98 -10.63
C GLU A 311 10.05 -22.09 -10.29
N GLY A 312 9.84 -21.14 -9.39
CA GLY A 312 10.90 -20.28 -8.87
C GLY A 312 11.93 -21.08 -8.08
N ARG A 313 13.07 -20.45 -7.77
CA ARG A 313 14.06 -21.05 -6.86
C ARG A 313 13.43 -21.19 -5.47
N SER A 314 13.49 -22.39 -4.91
CA SER A 314 13.07 -22.66 -3.54
C SER A 314 14.29 -22.88 -2.65
N ASN A 315 14.23 -22.37 -1.43
CA ASN A 315 15.24 -22.61 -0.41
C ASN A 315 14.71 -23.65 0.59
N ARG A 316 15.61 -24.43 1.17
CA ARG A 316 15.28 -25.31 2.30
C ARG A 316 14.85 -24.44 3.49
N ALA A 317 13.80 -24.85 4.15
CA ALA A 317 13.31 -24.22 5.37
C ALA A 317 13.06 -25.30 6.44
N PHE A 318 13.09 -24.93 7.71
CA PHE A 318 12.60 -25.82 8.76
C PHE A 318 11.08 -25.98 8.63
N THR A 319 10.58 -27.17 8.83
CA THR A 319 9.14 -27.42 9.02
C THR A 319 8.71 -26.96 10.41
N ASP A 320 9.57 -27.17 11.41
CA ASP A 320 9.40 -26.76 12.79
C ASP A 320 10.80 -26.47 13.36
N VAL A 321 11.06 -25.21 13.67
CA VAL A 321 12.36 -24.75 14.19
C VAL A 321 12.61 -25.29 15.58
N ASP A 322 11.59 -25.29 16.44
CA ASP A 322 11.73 -25.70 17.84
C ASP A 322 11.97 -27.23 17.93
N ALA A 323 11.26 -28.01 17.12
CA ALA A 323 11.51 -29.44 17.01
C ALA A 323 12.91 -29.77 16.44
N ALA A 324 13.41 -28.96 15.50
CA ALA A 324 14.75 -29.11 14.96
C ALA A 324 15.83 -28.81 16.01
N VAL A 325 15.65 -27.74 16.77
CA VAL A 325 16.55 -27.37 17.88
C VAL A 325 16.54 -28.44 18.95
N GLN A 326 15.37 -28.94 19.37
CA GLN A 326 15.27 -30.00 20.38
C GLN A 326 16.03 -31.27 19.95
N LYS A 327 15.90 -31.67 18.67
CA LYS A 327 16.68 -32.83 18.13
C LYS A 327 18.19 -32.61 18.23
N LEU A 328 18.67 -31.38 18.07
CA LEU A 328 20.09 -31.06 18.22
C LEU A 328 20.54 -31.13 19.68
N ILE A 329 19.72 -30.63 20.61
CA ILE A 329 19.97 -30.71 22.06
C ILE A 329 20.00 -32.19 22.52
N ASP A 330 19.02 -32.98 22.09
CA ASP A 330 18.94 -34.41 22.41
C ASP A 330 20.13 -35.22 21.87
N ALA A 331 20.71 -34.75 20.75
CA ALA A 331 21.92 -35.31 20.13
C ALA A 331 23.23 -34.83 20.82
N GLY A 332 23.14 -34.05 21.92
CA GLY A 332 24.27 -33.60 22.75
C GLY A 332 24.96 -32.33 22.26
N TYR A 333 24.34 -31.54 21.35
CA TYR A 333 24.87 -30.23 20.99
C TYR A 333 24.49 -29.20 22.04
N ASP A 334 25.45 -28.39 22.47
CA ASP A 334 25.22 -27.30 23.43
C ASP A 334 24.28 -26.24 22.83
N GLU A 335 23.25 -25.86 23.57
CA GLU A 335 22.29 -24.84 23.20
C GLU A 335 22.96 -23.51 22.82
N ALA A 336 24.06 -23.16 23.48
CA ALA A 336 24.85 -21.98 23.15
C ALA A 336 25.49 -22.00 21.75
N LEU A 337 25.64 -23.17 21.14
CA LEU A 337 26.12 -23.32 19.77
C LEU A 337 24.99 -23.23 18.73
N ILE A 338 23.76 -23.49 19.15
CA ILE A 338 22.58 -23.49 18.27
C ILE A 338 21.97 -22.09 18.19
N TYR A 339 21.99 -21.37 19.29
CA TYR A 339 21.44 -20.02 19.39
C TYR A 339 22.55 -18.96 19.47
N ASP A 340 22.38 -17.93 18.68
CA ASP A 340 23.07 -16.65 18.86
C ASP A 340 21.99 -15.56 19.02
N ARG A 341 21.22 -15.62 20.14
CA ARG A 341 19.95 -14.94 20.45
C ARG A 341 18.82 -15.25 19.45
N LYS A 342 19.11 -15.90 18.34
CA LYS A 342 18.20 -16.47 17.34
C LYS A 342 18.79 -17.79 16.89
N PRO A 343 17.97 -18.77 16.46
CA PRO A 343 18.49 -19.98 15.85
C PRO A 343 19.42 -19.63 14.69
N LYS A 344 20.54 -20.33 14.59
CA LYS A 344 21.43 -20.23 13.42
C LYS A 344 20.67 -20.64 12.16
N THR A 345 21.01 -20.03 11.03
CA THR A 345 20.41 -20.37 9.75
C THR A 345 20.71 -21.83 9.37
N LEU A 346 19.86 -22.39 8.49
CA LEU A 346 20.09 -23.74 7.93
C LEU A 346 21.51 -23.91 7.39
N SER A 347 22.00 -22.93 6.63
CA SER A 347 23.33 -22.97 6.03
C SER A 347 24.44 -22.92 7.09
N GLU A 348 24.25 -22.20 8.17
CA GLU A 348 25.22 -22.13 9.29
C GLU A 348 25.25 -23.44 10.08
N LEU A 349 24.06 -24.03 10.35
CA LEU A 349 23.97 -25.33 11.01
C LEU A 349 24.55 -26.46 10.13
N GLU A 350 24.26 -26.46 8.83
CA GLU A 350 24.83 -27.41 7.89
C GLU A 350 26.36 -27.30 7.81
N LYS A 351 26.90 -26.06 7.85
CA LYS A 351 28.34 -25.82 7.87
C LYS A 351 29.00 -26.28 9.18
N MET A 352 28.32 -26.09 10.30
CA MET A 352 28.80 -26.46 11.64
C MET A 352 28.79 -28.00 11.83
N LEU A 353 27.74 -28.70 11.40
CA LEU A 353 27.55 -30.13 11.61
C LEU A 353 28.16 -31.01 10.53
N GLY A 354 28.38 -30.42 9.34
CA GLY A 354 28.69 -31.18 8.12
C GLY A 354 27.45 -31.79 7.50
N LYS A 355 27.47 -31.95 6.16
CA LYS A 355 26.31 -32.40 5.36
C LYS A 355 25.69 -33.73 5.81
N LYS A 356 26.54 -34.71 6.22
CA LYS A 356 26.07 -36.02 6.61
C LYS A 356 25.31 -35.99 7.92
N THR A 357 25.91 -35.43 8.97
CA THR A 357 25.30 -35.32 10.30
C THR A 357 24.07 -34.42 10.29
N PHE A 358 24.11 -33.30 9.53
CA PHE A 358 22.94 -32.46 9.33
C PHE A 358 21.77 -33.20 8.72
N ALA A 359 22.02 -33.99 7.67
CA ALA A 359 20.97 -34.78 7.02
C ALA A 359 20.44 -35.91 7.94
N GLU A 360 21.31 -36.58 8.70
CA GLU A 360 20.91 -37.60 9.66
C GLU A 360 20.02 -37.06 10.78
N LEU A 361 20.30 -35.87 11.29
CA LEU A 361 19.59 -35.30 12.43
C LEU A 361 18.34 -34.47 12.02
N LEU A 362 18.38 -33.80 10.88
CA LEU A 362 17.41 -32.74 10.57
C LEU A 362 16.64 -33.00 9.27
N SER A 363 16.81 -34.14 8.58
CA SER A 363 16.10 -34.42 7.32
C SER A 363 14.58 -34.32 7.43
N GLU A 364 14.00 -34.73 8.56
CA GLU A 364 12.56 -34.68 8.81
C GLU A 364 12.07 -33.24 9.16
N CYS A 365 12.98 -32.36 9.60
CA CYS A 365 12.67 -31.00 10.01
C CYS A 365 12.95 -29.97 8.91
N VAL A 366 13.48 -30.40 7.76
CA VAL A 366 13.81 -29.52 6.61
C VAL A 366 12.96 -29.90 5.43
N THR A 367 12.23 -28.93 4.91
CA THR A 367 11.49 -29.08 3.65
C THR A 367 12.01 -28.14 2.59
N LYS A 368 11.87 -28.51 1.35
CA LYS A 368 12.10 -27.64 0.19
C LYS A 368 10.76 -27.41 -0.49
N PRO A 369 9.98 -26.40 -0.01
CA PRO A 369 8.70 -26.10 -0.63
C PRO A 369 8.89 -25.72 -2.09
N LYS A 370 7.88 -25.93 -2.92
CA LYS A 370 7.87 -25.43 -4.28
C LYS A 370 8.03 -23.91 -4.25
N GLY A 371 8.93 -23.38 -5.08
CA GLY A 371 9.11 -21.94 -5.24
C GLY A 371 7.85 -21.31 -5.82
N LYS A 372 7.67 -20.02 -5.56
CA LYS A 372 6.59 -19.25 -6.20
C LYS A 372 6.77 -19.28 -7.72
N PRO A 373 5.68 -19.36 -8.49
CA PRO A 373 5.74 -19.21 -9.94
C PRO A 373 6.48 -17.93 -10.32
N THR A 374 7.37 -18.03 -11.30
CA THR A 374 8.18 -16.90 -11.76
C THR A 374 8.09 -16.83 -13.27
N LEU A 375 7.86 -15.63 -13.79
CA LEU A 375 7.81 -15.38 -15.23
C LEU A 375 9.19 -15.60 -15.85
N ALA A 376 9.23 -16.31 -16.97
CA ALA A 376 10.43 -16.57 -17.74
C ALA A 376 10.12 -16.57 -19.24
N LEU A 377 11.14 -16.39 -20.08
CA LEU A 377 11.01 -16.50 -21.53
C LEU A 377 10.59 -17.92 -21.92
N ALA A 378 9.87 -18.09 -23.03
CA ALA A 378 9.47 -19.39 -23.55
C ALA A 378 10.65 -20.30 -23.90
N SER A 379 11.83 -19.73 -24.17
CA SER A 379 13.10 -20.43 -24.40
C SER A 379 13.79 -20.94 -23.13
N ASP A 380 13.29 -20.60 -21.93
CA ASP A 380 13.84 -21.10 -20.67
C ASP A 380 13.72 -22.63 -20.61
N ARG A 381 14.77 -23.30 -20.12
CA ARG A 381 14.85 -24.76 -20.11
C ARG A 381 13.99 -25.45 -19.03
N ARG A 382 13.48 -24.68 -18.06
CA ARG A 382 12.62 -25.20 -16.99
C ARG A 382 11.25 -25.60 -17.57
N GLU A 383 10.63 -26.59 -16.98
CA GLU A 383 9.27 -26.99 -17.35
C GLU A 383 8.28 -25.82 -17.03
N ALA A 384 7.25 -25.76 -17.87
CA ALA A 384 6.19 -24.76 -17.67
C ALA A 384 5.40 -25.10 -16.38
N TYR A 385 5.09 -24.06 -15.59
CA TYR A 385 4.23 -24.22 -14.43
C TYR A 385 2.77 -24.44 -14.88
N CYS A 386 2.15 -25.53 -14.44
CA CYS A 386 0.74 -25.83 -14.70
C CYS A 386 -0.09 -25.46 -13.46
N PRO A 387 -0.96 -24.44 -13.51
CA PRO A 387 -1.94 -24.18 -12.47
C PRO A 387 -2.88 -25.39 -12.34
N GLY A 388 -3.08 -25.93 -11.16
CA GLY A 388 -3.96 -27.09 -10.93
C GLY A 388 -3.28 -28.46 -10.91
N ALA A 389 -2.03 -28.62 -11.33
CA ALA A 389 -1.33 -29.90 -11.21
C ALA A 389 -1.18 -30.36 -9.74
N ALA A 390 -1.27 -29.46 -8.78
CA ALA A 390 -1.25 -29.79 -7.36
C ALA A 390 -2.56 -30.37 -6.83
N GLU A 391 -3.70 -30.14 -7.48
CA GLU A 391 -5.01 -30.68 -7.07
C GLU A 391 -5.16 -32.15 -7.49
N PHE A 392 -4.45 -32.58 -8.51
CA PHE A 392 -4.51 -33.98 -9.01
C PHE A 392 -3.45 -34.91 -8.39
N ALA A 393 -2.41 -34.36 -7.75
CA ALA A 393 -1.37 -35.16 -7.11
C ALA A 393 -1.82 -35.82 -5.78
N GLY A 394 -2.96 -35.46 -5.23
CA GLY A 394 -3.55 -36.03 -4.01
C GLY A 394 -4.62 -37.10 -4.24
N ALA A 395 -4.92 -37.49 -5.49
CA ALA A 395 -6.01 -38.38 -5.82
C ALA A 395 -5.57 -39.81 -6.24
N SER A 396 -4.28 -40.15 -6.10
CA SER A 396 -3.77 -41.45 -6.45
C SER A 396 -3.06 -42.15 -5.28
N ASP A 397 -3.75 -42.31 -4.15
CA ASP A 397 -3.51 -43.37 -3.16
C ASP A 397 -4.80 -43.59 -2.38
N GLY A 398 -5.65 -44.44 -2.95
CA GLY A 398 -6.84 -44.99 -2.38
C GLY A 398 -6.97 -46.44 -2.76
#